data_718cd9273d8c3b5dd3ab70d347e78a02
#
_entry.id   718cd9273d8c3b5dd3ab70d347e78a02
#
_cell.length_a   1.000
_cell.length_b   1.000
_cell.length_c   1.000
_cell.angle_alpha   90.00
_cell.angle_beta   90.00
_cell.angle_gamma   90.00
#
_symmetry.space_group_name_H-M   'P 1'
#
loop_
_entity.id
_entity.type
_entity.pdbx_description
1 polymer ?
#
loop_
_entity_poly.entity_id
_entity_poly.type
_entity_poly.pdbx_seq_one_letter_code
_entity_poly.pdbx_strand_id
1 'polypeptide(L)'
;MQFRNYLPKTLFGRMLSIIMIPMILVQLLTIFIFYERHWDTVTRHMASQLAADISLLTDRLGSAPDEATVEVIQATGWQYFTFPIQHYPDADFVGQNSAPPASFAEQMLRRELGKRVQQPWYLDIDSDPNLIYIDLQLDQGILRIFASRKRIFSSTGWTFFGWTLGSSILLFTIALIFMRGQVQPILRLANAARALGLGRQASDYQLEGAREVRLAGRAFQAMRHRIMRQLNERTEMLAGVSHDLRTPLTRIRLQLALMGENEDATATGADLAEMEDMIDAYLSFAAGEGEEPTEDTDVTKMLDRLTTQARNAHAFDISFTPPQPALPIFPLRRKAMRRAFENLISNAVAYSTKAEITARYRNDEVTVIFDDNGAGIPAERRDDAVRPFVRLETSRNRQTGGTGLGLSITSDIVLGHGGELSLEDSPLGGLRVVIKLPV
;
A
#
# COMPACT_ATOMS: atom_id res chain seq x y z
N MET A 1 23.30 0.58 -11.82
CA MET A 1 22.61 -0.33 -10.89
C MET A 1 21.16 0.12 -10.71
N GLN A 2 20.24 -0.38 -11.58
CA GLN A 2 18.83 0.09 -11.65
C GLN A 2 17.82 -0.91 -11.02
N PHE A 3 18.26 -1.74 -10.06
CA PHE A 3 17.36 -2.68 -9.36
C PHE A 3 16.31 -2.01 -8.45
N ARG A 4 16.47 -0.70 -8.17
CA ARG A 4 15.61 0.03 -7.22
C ARG A 4 14.17 0.28 -7.72
N ASN A 5 13.93 0.24 -9.03
CA ASN A 5 12.62 0.50 -9.62
C ASN A 5 11.70 -0.73 -9.68
N TYR A 6 12.24 -1.94 -9.49
CA TYR A 6 11.47 -3.19 -9.50
C TYR A 6 11.08 -3.69 -8.11
N LEU A 7 11.59 -3.07 -7.04
CA LEU A 7 11.24 -3.45 -5.67
C LEU A 7 9.92 -2.79 -5.26
N PRO A 8 9.03 -3.54 -4.57
CA PRO A 8 7.79 -2.99 -4.04
C PRO A 8 8.05 -1.76 -3.17
N LYS A 9 7.22 -0.72 -3.33
CA LYS A 9 7.38 0.53 -2.56
C LYS A 9 6.93 0.37 -1.10
N THR A 10 6.07 -0.59 -0.80
CA THR A 10 5.53 -0.83 0.55
C THR A 10 6.43 -1.75 1.37
N LEU A 11 6.49 -1.54 2.69
CA LEU A 11 7.21 -2.41 3.63
C LEU A 11 6.73 -3.87 3.54
N PHE A 12 5.41 -4.06 3.47
CA PHE A 12 4.79 -5.37 3.30
C PHE A 12 5.27 -6.07 2.02
N GLY A 13 5.23 -5.36 0.88
CA GLY A 13 5.69 -5.91 -0.40
C GLY A 13 7.18 -6.29 -0.39
N ARG A 14 8.03 -5.49 0.25
CA ARG A 14 9.47 -5.80 0.37
C ARG A 14 9.73 -7.05 1.22
N MET A 15 9.09 -7.16 2.38
CA MET A 15 9.19 -8.35 3.23
C MET A 15 8.64 -9.59 2.53
N LEU A 16 7.53 -9.45 1.80
CA LEU A 16 6.97 -10.53 0.99
C LEU A 16 7.96 -11.00 -0.08
N SER A 17 8.60 -10.07 -0.78
CA SER A 17 9.60 -10.42 -1.81
C SER A 17 10.83 -11.15 -1.23
N ILE A 18 11.29 -10.76 -0.03
CA ILE A 18 12.42 -11.40 0.65
C ILE A 18 12.12 -12.87 0.99
N ILE A 19 10.85 -13.22 1.27
CA ILE A 19 10.44 -14.60 1.58
C ILE A 19 10.10 -15.35 0.28
N MET A 20 9.33 -14.74 -0.63
CA MET A 20 8.85 -15.40 -1.84
C MET A 20 9.98 -15.73 -2.83
N ILE A 21 10.90 -14.80 -3.08
CA ILE A 21 11.91 -15.01 -4.12
C ILE A 21 12.81 -16.21 -3.80
N PRO A 22 13.41 -16.33 -2.59
CA PRO A 22 14.21 -17.52 -2.24
C PRO A 22 13.37 -18.80 -2.23
N MET A 23 12.12 -18.75 -1.75
CA MET A 23 11.25 -19.92 -1.71
C MET A 23 10.94 -20.44 -3.13
N ILE A 24 10.59 -19.56 -4.07
CA ILE A 24 10.34 -19.92 -5.46
C ILE A 24 11.63 -20.47 -6.09
N LEU A 25 12.78 -19.86 -5.81
CA LEU A 25 14.07 -20.29 -6.36
C LEU A 25 14.43 -21.70 -5.86
N VAL A 26 14.29 -21.96 -4.55
CA VAL A 26 14.51 -23.29 -3.97
C VAL A 26 13.53 -24.31 -4.57
N GLN A 27 12.26 -23.92 -4.76
CA GLN A 27 11.25 -24.77 -5.37
C GLN A 27 11.63 -25.15 -6.82
N LEU A 28 12.00 -24.17 -7.63
CA LEU A 28 12.43 -24.41 -9.01
C LEU A 28 13.67 -25.30 -9.07
N LEU A 29 14.64 -25.04 -8.20
CA LEU A 29 15.86 -25.87 -8.11
C LEU A 29 15.53 -27.30 -7.70
N THR A 30 14.65 -27.50 -6.72
CA THR A 30 14.21 -28.82 -6.26
C THR A 30 13.50 -29.59 -7.39
N ILE A 31 12.59 -28.93 -8.12
CA ILE A 31 11.90 -29.54 -9.27
C ILE A 31 12.91 -29.91 -10.36
N PHE A 32 13.86 -29.01 -10.67
CA PHE A 32 14.88 -29.24 -11.70
C PHE A 32 15.77 -30.45 -11.34
N ILE A 33 16.29 -30.50 -10.11
CA ILE A 33 17.13 -31.62 -9.65
C ILE A 33 16.36 -32.93 -9.64
N PHE A 34 15.08 -32.90 -9.19
CA PHE A 34 14.22 -34.08 -9.18
C PHE A 34 14.00 -34.61 -10.60
N TYR A 35 13.67 -33.70 -11.55
CA TYR A 35 13.41 -34.08 -12.94
C TYR A 35 14.67 -34.63 -13.62
N GLU A 36 15.80 -33.95 -13.56
CA GLU A 36 17.03 -34.35 -14.26
C GLU A 36 17.71 -35.59 -13.66
N ARG A 37 17.72 -35.72 -12.33
CA ARG A 37 18.46 -36.82 -11.72
C ARG A 37 17.60 -37.99 -11.28
N HIS A 38 16.52 -37.70 -10.59
CA HIS A 38 15.72 -38.78 -9.98
C HIS A 38 14.81 -39.45 -11.01
N TRP A 39 14.10 -38.65 -11.81
CA TRP A 39 13.17 -39.18 -12.80
C TRP A 39 13.87 -40.00 -13.87
N ASP A 40 14.96 -39.47 -14.42
CA ASP A 40 15.80 -40.13 -15.42
C ASP A 40 16.33 -41.47 -14.90
N THR A 41 16.89 -41.45 -13.67
CA THR A 41 17.48 -42.64 -13.06
C THR A 41 16.41 -43.72 -12.79
N VAL A 42 15.27 -43.35 -12.26
CA VAL A 42 14.18 -44.29 -11.96
C VAL A 42 13.64 -44.88 -13.26
N THR A 43 13.36 -44.06 -14.29
CA THR A 43 12.85 -44.55 -15.58
C THR A 43 13.80 -45.47 -16.26
N ARG A 44 15.10 -45.17 -16.30
CA ARG A 44 16.12 -46.08 -16.85
C ARG A 44 16.20 -47.42 -16.11
N HIS A 45 16.12 -47.37 -14.78
CA HIS A 45 16.15 -48.59 -13.95
C HIS A 45 14.91 -49.49 -14.21
N MET A 46 13.74 -48.86 -14.25
CA MET A 46 12.50 -49.60 -14.55
C MET A 46 12.50 -50.18 -15.96
N ALA A 47 12.90 -49.43 -16.95
CA ALA A 47 13.03 -49.90 -18.32
C ALA A 47 14.05 -51.05 -18.44
N SER A 48 15.21 -50.92 -17.76
CA SER A 48 16.24 -51.95 -17.74
C SER A 48 15.81 -53.24 -17.07
N GLN A 49 15.05 -53.15 -15.96
CA GLN A 49 14.48 -54.31 -15.26
C GLN A 49 13.42 -55.03 -16.13
N LEU A 50 12.49 -54.28 -16.74
CA LEU A 50 11.49 -54.87 -17.64
C LEU A 50 12.13 -55.56 -18.83
N ALA A 51 13.14 -54.92 -19.45
CA ALA A 51 13.87 -55.54 -20.58
C ALA A 51 14.67 -56.77 -20.14
N ALA A 52 15.18 -56.81 -18.92
CA ALA A 52 15.89 -57.98 -18.37
C ALA A 52 14.91 -59.17 -18.11
N ASP A 53 13.75 -58.85 -17.53
CA ASP A 53 12.68 -59.88 -17.30
C ASP A 53 12.26 -60.50 -18.64
N ILE A 54 12.08 -59.69 -19.68
CA ILE A 54 11.71 -60.19 -21.02
C ILE A 54 12.87 -60.98 -21.64
N SER A 55 14.11 -60.53 -21.56
CA SER A 55 15.27 -61.25 -22.06
C SER A 55 15.39 -62.64 -21.42
N LEU A 56 15.20 -62.72 -20.10
CA LEU A 56 15.22 -64.03 -19.39
C LEU A 56 14.16 -64.99 -19.88
N LEU A 57 12.99 -64.52 -20.27
CA LEU A 57 11.95 -65.31 -20.85
C LEU A 57 12.29 -65.74 -22.30
N THR A 58 12.88 -64.84 -23.09
CA THR A 58 13.19 -65.09 -24.49
C THR A 58 14.44 -65.97 -24.68
N ASP A 59 15.40 -65.95 -23.74
CA ASP A 59 16.60 -66.79 -23.81
C ASP A 59 16.24 -68.28 -23.76
N ARG A 60 15.06 -68.66 -23.25
CA ARG A 60 14.57 -70.05 -23.21
C ARG A 60 13.73 -70.43 -24.41
N LEU A 61 13.36 -69.48 -25.26
CA LEU A 61 12.44 -69.70 -26.37
C LEU A 61 13.06 -70.38 -27.55
N GLY A 62 14.35 -70.21 -27.82
CA GLY A 62 14.90 -70.64 -29.11
C GLY A 62 14.20 -69.98 -30.31
N SER A 63 14.57 -70.36 -31.54
CA SER A 63 13.95 -69.78 -32.74
C SER A 63 12.62 -70.43 -33.14
N ALA A 64 12.42 -71.70 -32.77
CA ALA A 64 11.22 -72.46 -33.06
C ALA A 64 10.79 -73.26 -31.82
N PRO A 65 10.14 -72.66 -30.85
CA PRO A 65 9.68 -73.35 -29.65
C PRO A 65 8.55 -74.32 -29.95
N ASP A 66 8.61 -75.54 -29.35
CA ASP A 66 7.46 -76.43 -29.33
C ASP A 66 6.35 -75.96 -28.40
N GLU A 67 5.15 -76.50 -28.55
CA GLU A 67 3.96 -76.08 -27.78
C GLU A 67 4.19 -76.22 -26.27
N ALA A 68 4.90 -77.27 -25.84
CA ALA A 68 5.26 -77.49 -24.44
C ALA A 68 6.17 -76.37 -23.87
N THR A 69 7.14 -75.88 -24.66
CA THR A 69 8.01 -74.77 -24.29
C THR A 69 7.23 -73.47 -24.19
N VAL A 70 6.28 -73.24 -25.08
CA VAL A 70 5.41 -72.04 -24.99
C VAL A 70 4.55 -72.05 -23.70
N GLU A 71 3.93 -73.23 -23.36
CA GLU A 71 3.19 -73.35 -22.08
C GLU A 71 4.06 -73.09 -20.85
N VAL A 72 5.29 -73.64 -20.83
CA VAL A 72 6.25 -73.39 -19.74
C VAL A 72 6.57 -71.88 -19.61
N ILE A 73 6.75 -71.21 -20.73
CA ILE A 73 7.04 -69.77 -20.72
C ILE A 73 5.82 -68.95 -20.29
N GLN A 74 4.64 -69.29 -20.72
CA GLN A 74 3.41 -68.67 -20.27
C GLN A 74 3.23 -68.83 -18.74
N ALA A 75 3.42 -70.07 -18.23
CA ALA A 75 3.36 -70.33 -16.80
C ALA A 75 4.46 -69.57 -16.02
N THR A 76 5.71 -69.55 -16.54
CA THR A 76 6.84 -68.84 -15.94
C THR A 76 6.60 -67.31 -15.94
N GLY A 77 6.13 -66.78 -17.06
CA GLY A 77 5.80 -65.35 -17.22
C GLY A 77 4.76 -64.89 -16.18
N TRP A 78 3.71 -65.68 -16.01
CA TRP A 78 2.68 -65.43 -15.02
C TRP A 78 3.18 -65.57 -13.57
N GLN A 79 3.84 -66.68 -13.26
CA GLN A 79 4.22 -67.02 -11.89
C GLN A 79 5.29 -66.10 -11.31
N TYR A 80 6.32 -65.77 -12.10
CA TYR A 80 7.48 -65.00 -11.61
C TYR A 80 7.43 -63.53 -11.97
N PHE A 81 6.85 -63.16 -13.09
CA PHE A 81 6.85 -61.79 -13.59
C PHE A 81 5.47 -61.13 -13.63
N THR A 82 4.41 -61.89 -13.36
CA THR A 82 3.01 -61.43 -13.52
C THR A 82 2.72 -60.86 -14.92
N PHE A 83 3.35 -61.45 -15.92
CA PHE A 83 3.06 -61.16 -17.33
C PHE A 83 2.07 -62.19 -17.87
N PRO A 84 0.86 -61.81 -18.27
CA PRO A 84 0.08 -62.59 -19.22
C PRO A 84 0.87 -62.68 -20.53
N ILE A 85 1.03 -63.87 -21.08
CA ILE A 85 1.70 -64.12 -22.36
C ILE A 85 0.73 -64.90 -23.22
N GLN A 86 0.56 -64.50 -24.48
CA GLN A 86 -0.28 -65.19 -25.46
C GLN A 86 0.53 -65.47 -26.71
N HIS A 87 0.38 -66.65 -27.21
CA HIS A 87 0.97 -67.09 -28.49
C HIS A 87 -0.10 -67.02 -29.57
N TYR A 88 0.24 -66.40 -30.69
CA TYR A 88 -0.60 -66.26 -31.89
C TYR A 88 0.12 -66.98 -33.02
N PRO A 89 -0.17 -68.28 -33.26
CA PRO A 89 0.42 -69.00 -34.34
C PRO A 89 -0.03 -68.40 -35.68
N ASP A 90 0.86 -68.42 -36.66
CA ASP A 90 0.64 -67.91 -38.02
C ASP A 90 0.38 -66.38 -38.11
N ALA A 91 0.60 -65.61 -37.04
CA ALA A 91 0.56 -64.16 -37.07
C ALA A 91 1.90 -63.54 -37.37
N ASP A 92 1.89 -62.46 -38.16
CA ASP A 92 3.07 -61.62 -38.42
C ASP A 92 2.93 -60.24 -37.75
N PHE A 93 4.02 -59.51 -37.58
CA PHE A 93 4.00 -58.19 -37.05
C PHE A 93 3.02 -57.27 -37.79
N VAL A 94 2.14 -56.64 -37.01
CA VAL A 94 1.19 -55.63 -37.51
C VAL A 94 1.81 -54.24 -37.53
N GLY A 95 3.00 -53.99 -36.94
CA GLY A 95 3.64 -52.70 -36.84
C GLY A 95 5.18 -52.75 -36.96
N GLN A 96 5.77 -51.60 -37.16
CA GLN A 96 7.23 -51.40 -37.14
C GLN A 96 7.58 -50.33 -36.07
N ASN A 97 8.70 -50.57 -35.37
CA ASN A 97 9.26 -49.58 -34.42
C ASN A 97 9.90 -48.34 -35.12
N SER A 98 9.39 -47.96 -36.31
CA SER A 98 9.90 -46.88 -37.14
C SER A 98 9.40 -45.50 -36.71
N ALA A 99 8.33 -45.42 -35.97
CA ALA A 99 7.83 -44.15 -35.43
C ALA A 99 8.77 -43.63 -34.30
N PRO A 100 9.01 -42.33 -34.21
CA PRO A 100 9.78 -41.76 -33.10
C PRO A 100 9.07 -42.05 -31.79
N PRO A 101 9.82 -42.36 -30.70
CA PRO A 101 9.22 -42.66 -29.42
C PRO A 101 8.44 -41.42 -28.89
N ALA A 102 7.21 -41.62 -28.46
CA ALA A 102 6.32 -40.57 -27.97
C ALA A 102 6.71 -40.07 -26.55
N SER A 103 7.45 -40.91 -25.80
CA SER A 103 7.86 -40.56 -24.43
C SER A 103 9.32 -40.99 -24.14
N PHE A 104 9.92 -40.33 -23.13
CA PHE A 104 11.26 -40.72 -22.64
C PHE A 104 11.28 -42.16 -22.12
N ALA A 105 10.24 -42.60 -21.45
CA ALA A 105 10.12 -43.96 -20.94
C ALA A 105 10.10 -45.01 -22.07
N GLU A 106 9.38 -44.72 -23.15
CA GLU A 106 9.36 -45.54 -24.36
C GLU A 106 10.77 -45.60 -25.00
N GLN A 107 11.43 -44.44 -25.15
CA GLN A 107 12.78 -44.41 -25.72
C GLN A 107 13.75 -45.26 -24.91
N MET A 108 13.70 -45.20 -23.59
CA MET A 108 14.54 -46.02 -22.72
C MET A 108 14.23 -47.50 -22.84
N LEU A 109 12.95 -47.87 -22.86
CA LEU A 109 12.56 -49.27 -23.02
C LEU A 109 12.96 -49.82 -24.37
N ARG A 110 12.73 -49.12 -25.48
CA ARG A 110 13.18 -49.51 -26.81
C ARG A 110 14.71 -49.73 -26.86
N ARG A 111 15.46 -48.82 -26.20
CA ARG A 111 16.92 -48.94 -26.13
C ARG A 111 17.38 -50.17 -25.34
N GLU A 112 16.73 -50.47 -24.20
CA GLU A 112 17.11 -51.60 -23.35
C GLU A 112 16.65 -52.94 -23.94
N LEU A 113 15.48 -53.01 -24.60
CA LEU A 113 15.04 -54.17 -25.37
C LEU A 113 15.97 -54.47 -26.52
N GLY A 114 16.35 -53.47 -27.32
CA GLY A 114 17.27 -53.63 -28.43
C GLY A 114 18.70 -54.10 -28.06
N LYS A 115 19.11 -53.93 -26.77
CA LYS A 115 20.39 -54.47 -26.27
C LYS A 115 20.28 -55.91 -25.79
N ARG A 116 19.14 -56.36 -25.35
CA ARG A 116 19.01 -57.61 -24.59
C ARG A 116 18.17 -58.69 -25.32
N VAL A 117 17.21 -58.28 -26.12
CA VAL A 117 16.35 -59.18 -26.86
C VAL A 117 16.90 -59.38 -28.27
N GLN A 118 17.16 -60.63 -28.64
CA GLN A 118 17.77 -60.98 -29.96
C GLN A 118 16.71 -61.16 -31.04
N GLN A 119 15.50 -61.63 -30.65
CA GLN A 119 14.37 -61.78 -31.54
C GLN A 119 13.87 -60.45 -32.06
N PRO A 120 13.36 -60.34 -33.28
CA PRO A 120 12.63 -59.14 -33.71
C PRO A 120 11.45 -58.84 -32.75
N TRP A 121 11.32 -57.59 -32.32
CA TRP A 121 10.28 -57.18 -31.36
C TRP A 121 9.59 -55.92 -31.83
N TYR A 122 8.32 -55.81 -31.42
CA TYR A 122 7.51 -54.61 -31.58
C TYR A 122 6.96 -54.15 -30.21
N LEU A 123 6.94 -52.84 -29.98
CA LEU A 123 6.49 -52.23 -28.71
C LEU A 123 5.32 -51.29 -28.97
N ASP A 124 4.20 -51.59 -28.32
CA ASP A 124 3.00 -50.73 -28.31
C ASP A 124 2.69 -50.31 -26.87
N ILE A 125 2.76 -48.98 -26.61
CA ILE A 125 2.50 -48.39 -25.32
C ILE A 125 1.18 -47.60 -25.31
N ASP A 126 0.63 -47.29 -26.49
CA ASP A 126 -0.44 -46.31 -26.62
C ASP A 126 -1.82 -46.94 -26.78
N SER A 127 -1.93 -48.20 -27.20
CA SER A 127 -3.18 -48.86 -27.44
C SER A 127 -3.99 -49.14 -26.17
N ASP A 128 -3.37 -49.27 -25.00
CA ASP A 128 -4.04 -49.49 -23.72
C ASP A 128 -3.50 -48.56 -22.64
N PRO A 129 -4.37 -47.90 -21.84
CA PRO A 129 -3.93 -47.00 -20.79
C PRO A 129 -3.23 -47.70 -19.61
N ASN A 130 -3.41 -49.02 -19.43
CA ASN A 130 -2.91 -49.79 -18.30
C ASN A 130 -1.82 -50.79 -18.64
N LEU A 131 -1.76 -51.22 -19.91
CA LEU A 131 -0.89 -52.29 -20.40
C LEU A 131 0.09 -51.76 -21.45
N ILE A 132 1.18 -52.48 -21.58
CA ILE A 132 2.19 -52.33 -22.63
C ILE A 132 2.25 -53.64 -23.34
N TYR A 133 2.14 -53.65 -24.66
CA TYR A 133 2.24 -54.83 -25.47
C TYR A 133 3.65 -54.92 -26.05
N ILE A 134 4.28 -56.08 -25.86
CA ILE A 134 5.58 -56.38 -26.40
C ILE A 134 5.42 -57.66 -27.22
N ASP A 135 5.50 -57.48 -28.52
CA ASP A 135 5.36 -58.58 -29.47
C ASP A 135 6.75 -59.08 -29.91
N LEU A 136 6.98 -60.34 -29.79
CA LEU A 136 8.21 -61.01 -30.22
C LEU A 136 7.90 -61.91 -31.42
N GLN A 137 8.64 -61.75 -32.53
CA GLN A 137 8.48 -62.57 -33.70
C GLN A 137 9.23 -63.90 -33.50
N LEU A 138 8.51 -64.99 -33.69
CA LEU A 138 9.02 -66.35 -33.72
C LEU A 138 8.91 -66.87 -35.12
N ASP A 139 9.54 -68.01 -35.42
CA ASP A 139 9.45 -68.71 -36.73
C ASP A 139 8.00 -69.19 -37.00
N GLN A 140 7.23 -69.42 -35.96
CA GLN A 140 5.79 -69.79 -36.01
C GLN A 140 4.95 -68.79 -35.20
N GLY A 141 4.71 -67.59 -35.79
CA GLY A 141 3.80 -66.63 -35.21
C GLY A 141 4.42 -65.59 -34.25
N ILE A 142 3.60 -64.98 -33.40
CA ILE A 142 3.98 -63.92 -32.51
C ILE A 142 3.71 -64.32 -31.06
N LEU A 143 4.69 -64.05 -30.18
CA LEU A 143 4.48 -64.13 -28.73
C LEU A 143 4.23 -62.72 -28.16
N ARG A 144 3.00 -62.46 -27.72
CA ARG A 144 2.62 -61.14 -27.09
C ARG A 144 2.75 -61.22 -25.60
N ILE A 145 3.55 -60.34 -25.04
CA ILE A 145 3.74 -60.16 -23.60
C ILE A 145 2.96 -58.92 -23.17
N PHE A 146 2.13 -59.07 -22.13
CA PHE A 146 1.35 -58.01 -21.55
C PHE A 146 2.05 -57.53 -20.26
N ALA A 147 2.69 -56.35 -20.31
CA ALA A 147 3.31 -55.77 -19.14
C ALA A 147 2.49 -54.61 -18.57
N SER A 148 2.40 -54.53 -17.24
CA SER A 148 1.69 -53.41 -16.65
C SER A 148 2.45 -52.08 -16.91
N ARG A 149 1.73 -51.06 -17.34
CA ARG A 149 2.29 -49.72 -17.58
C ARG A 149 2.97 -49.14 -16.32
N LYS A 150 2.52 -49.56 -15.13
CA LYS A 150 3.14 -49.18 -13.84
C LYS A 150 4.60 -49.64 -13.70
N ARG A 151 5.07 -50.60 -14.52
CA ARG A 151 6.46 -51.09 -14.55
C ARG A 151 7.43 -50.12 -15.24
N ILE A 152 6.93 -49.12 -15.97
CA ILE A 152 7.74 -48.08 -16.65
C ILE A 152 7.38 -46.69 -16.16
N PHE A 153 6.09 -46.48 -15.89
CA PHE A 153 5.58 -45.18 -15.44
C PHE A 153 5.38 -45.17 -13.93
N SER A 154 6.25 -44.50 -13.21
CA SER A 154 6.12 -44.32 -11.77
C SER A 154 5.12 -43.19 -11.42
N SER A 155 4.20 -43.47 -10.51
CA SER A 155 3.28 -42.47 -9.96
C SER A 155 3.96 -41.53 -8.94
N THR A 156 5.21 -41.84 -8.58
CA THR A 156 5.97 -41.09 -7.55
C THR A 156 6.14 -39.62 -7.89
N GLY A 157 6.20 -39.29 -9.20
CA GLY A 157 6.28 -37.90 -9.67
C GLY A 157 5.11 -37.03 -9.22
N TRP A 158 3.88 -37.50 -9.39
CA TRP A 158 2.69 -36.76 -8.97
C TRP A 158 2.63 -36.55 -7.44
N THR A 159 3.01 -37.60 -6.71
CA THR A 159 3.08 -37.51 -5.24
C THR A 159 4.14 -36.50 -4.81
N PHE A 160 5.31 -36.48 -5.45
CA PHE A 160 6.36 -35.52 -5.18
C PHE A 160 5.91 -34.09 -5.47
N PHE A 161 5.29 -33.83 -6.62
CA PHE A 161 4.75 -32.51 -6.97
C PHE A 161 3.66 -32.07 -5.99
N GLY A 162 2.75 -32.96 -5.61
CA GLY A 162 1.70 -32.68 -4.65
C GLY A 162 2.24 -32.27 -3.28
N TRP A 163 3.23 -33.03 -2.75
CA TRP A 163 3.89 -32.71 -1.49
C TRP A 163 4.70 -31.42 -1.55
N THR A 164 5.41 -31.17 -2.66
CA THR A 164 6.26 -29.99 -2.83
C THR A 164 5.39 -28.73 -2.94
N LEU A 165 4.32 -28.79 -3.72
CA LEU A 165 3.38 -27.68 -3.86
C LEU A 165 2.60 -27.44 -2.55
N GLY A 166 2.11 -28.50 -1.91
CA GLY A 166 1.36 -28.41 -0.67
C GLY A 166 2.19 -27.82 0.48
N SER A 167 3.43 -28.28 0.64
CA SER A 167 4.36 -27.73 1.65
C SER A 167 4.68 -26.25 1.36
N SER A 168 4.87 -25.87 0.11
CA SER A 168 5.11 -24.47 -0.28
C SER A 168 3.93 -23.57 0.05
N ILE A 169 2.71 -24.00 -0.27
CA ILE A 169 1.49 -23.24 0.05
C ILE A 169 1.35 -23.09 1.56
N LEU A 170 1.58 -24.17 2.32
CA LEU A 170 1.54 -24.13 3.79
C LEU A 170 2.55 -23.12 4.36
N LEU A 171 3.82 -23.22 3.97
CA LEU A 171 4.88 -22.33 4.43
C LEU A 171 4.58 -20.87 4.04
N PHE A 172 4.10 -20.63 2.83
CA PHE A 172 3.71 -19.29 2.38
C PHE A 172 2.57 -18.71 3.20
N THR A 173 1.55 -19.52 3.49
CA THR A 173 0.41 -19.10 4.33
C THR A 173 0.86 -18.72 5.73
N ILE A 174 1.72 -19.54 6.35
CA ILE A 174 2.32 -19.25 7.66
C ILE A 174 3.09 -17.93 7.60
N ALA A 175 3.96 -17.76 6.60
CA ALA A 175 4.75 -16.56 6.42
C ALA A 175 3.87 -15.30 6.27
N LEU A 176 2.77 -15.38 5.51
CA LEU A 176 1.81 -14.28 5.35
C LEU A 176 1.14 -13.88 6.66
N ILE A 177 0.72 -14.86 7.47
CA ILE A 177 0.08 -14.61 8.78
C ILE A 177 1.07 -13.91 9.71
N PHE A 178 2.29 -14.44 9.85
CA PHE A 178 3.31 -13.82 10.69
C PHE A 178 3.68 -12.40 10.20
N MET A 179 3.84 -12.21 8.90
CA MET A 179 4.20 -10.92 8.33
C MET A 179 3.12 -9.86 8.58
N ARG A 180 1.84 -10.22 8.42
CA ARG A 180 0.73 -9.30 8.74
C ARG A 180 0.77 -8.88 10.21
N GLY A 181 1.00 -9.82 11.12
CA GLY A 181 1.15 -9.55 12.55
C GLY A 181 2.34 -8.63 12.89
N GLN A 182 3.39 -8.61 12.07
CA GLN A 182 4.56 -7.75 12.26
C GLN A 182 4.40 -6.36 11.65
N VAL A 183 3.82 -6.27 10.45
CA VAL A 183 3.76 -5.02 9.67
C VAL A 183 2.64 -4.10 10.15
N GLN A 184 1.48 -4.65 10.50
CA GLN A 184 0.33 -3.84 10.91
C GLN A 184 0.60 -2.93 12.11
N PRO A 185 1.23 -3.39 13.22
CA PRO A 185 1.53 -2.52 14.36
C PRO A 185 2.47 -1.36 14.01
N ILE A 186 3.42 -1.59 13.10
CA ILE A 186 4.36 -0.55 12.62
C ILE A 186 3.60 0.52 11.84
N LEU A 187 2.69 0.11 10.94
CA LEU A 187 1.88 1.05 10.18
C LEU A 187 0.93 1.86 11.09
N ARG A 188 0.33 1.21 12.11
CA ARG A 188 -0.51 1.90 13.10
C ARG A 188 0.29 2.95 13.87
N LEU A 189 1.52 2.61 14.30
CA LEU A 189 2.41 3.54 14.99
C LEU A 189 2.78 4.73 14.08
N ALA A 190 3.13 4.47 12.82
CA ALA A 190 3.47 5.51 11.86
C ALA A 190 2.28 6.44 11.59
N ASN A 191 1.06 5.90 11.45
CA ASN A 191 -0.15 6.69 11.27
C ASN A 191 -0.49 7.52 12.50
N ALA A 192 -0.32 6.96 13.72
CA ALA A 192 -0.52 7.70 14.96
C ALA A 192 0.49 8.85 15.11
N ALA A 193 1.76 8.62 14.74
CA ALA A 193 2.79 9.65 14.74
C ALA A 193 2.50 10.77 13.72
N ARG A 194 2.03 10.39 12.53
CA ARG A 194 1.60 11.34 11.51
C ARG A 194 0.40 12.18 11.97
N ALA A 195 -0.60 11.54 12.58
CA ALA A 195 -1.77 12.24 13.10
C ALA A 195 -1.38 13.27 14.18
N LEU A 196 -0.47 12.89 15.09
CA LEU A 196 0.05 13.81 16.10
C LEU A 196 0.81 14.98 15.46
N GLY A 197 1.64 14.73 14.44
CA GLY A 197 2.36 15.78 13.71
C GLY A 197 1.44 16.76 12.97
N LEU A 198 0.23 16.32 12.58
CA LEU A 198 -0.80 17.15 11.96
C LEU A 198 -1.73 17.82 13.00
N GLY A 199 -1.40 17.77 14.30
CA GLY A 199 -2.25 18.33 15.36
C GLY A 199 -3.61 17.62 15.50
N ARG A 200 -3.79 16.43 14.89
CA ARG A 200 -5.02 15.63 15.01
C ARG A 200 -4.95 14.79 16.29
N GLN A 201 -6.10 14.59 16.93
CA GLN A 201 -6.17 13.62 18.03
C GLN A 201 -5.80 12.25 17.46
N ALA A 202 -4.62 11.73 17.84
CA ALA A 202 -4.26 10.36 17.52
C ALA A 202 -5.26 9.44 18.25
N SER A 203 -5.99 8.60 17.48
CA SER A 203 -6.79 7.53 18.04
C SER A 203 -5.97 6.74 19.06
N ASP A 204 -6.61 6.15 20.07
CA ASP A 204 -5.92 5.33 21.09
C ASP A 204 -5.06 4.25 20.43
N TYR A 205 -3.76 4.55 20.35
CA TYR A 205 -2.77 3.61 19.84
C TYR A 205 -2.56 2.50 20.88
N GLN A 206 -3.00 1.29 20.55
CA GLN A 206 -2.78 0.11 21.38
C GLN A 206 -1.38 -0.45 21.15
N LEU A 207 -0.73 -0.87 22.25
CA LEU A 207 0.63 -1.45 22.23
C LEU A 207 0.58 -2.88 21.73
N GLU A 208 0.74 -3.09 20.44
CA GLU A 208 0.69 -4.38 19.77
C GLU A 208 2.02 -4.74 19.09
N GLY A 209 2.17 -6.01 18.71
CA GLY A 209 3.30 -6.49 17.91
C GLY A 209 4.49 -6.96 18.73
N ALA A 210 5.65 -7.03 18.07
CA ALA A 210 6.92 -7.48 18.67
C ALA A 210 7.37 -6.58 19.85
N ARG A 211 8.26 -7.09 20.68
CA ARG A 211 8.78 -6.37 21.87
C ARG A 211 9.35 -5.00 21.50
N GLU A 212 10.08 -4.92 20.40
CA GLU A 212 10.73 -3.70 19.90
C GLU A 212 9.69 -2.68 19.45
N VAL A 213 8.64 -3.12 18.75
CA VAL A 213 7.53 -2.26 18.31
C VAL A 213 6.75 -1.72 19.51
N ARG A 214 6.48 -2.56 20.52
CA ARG A 214 5.85 -2.13 21.78
C ARG A 214 6.73 -1.15 22.57
N LEU A 215 8.06 -1.31 22.52
CA LEU A 215 9.00 -0.36 23.15
C LEU A 215 8.92 1.01 22.44
N ALA A 216 8.97 1.03 21.11
CA ALA A 216 8.81 2.23 20.33
C ALA A 216 7.43 2.91 20.56
N GLY A 217 6.37 2.10 20.63
CA GLY A 217 5.02 2.57 20.94
C GLY A 217 4.92 3.23 22.32
N ARG A 218 5.57 2.66 23.35
CA ARG A 218 5.64 3.28 24.71
C ARG A 218 6.38 4.61 24.68
N ALA A 219 7.51 4.68 23.99
CA ALA A 219 8.27 5.92 23.84
C ALA A 219 7.44 7.00 23.11
N PHE A 220 6.72 6.62 22.06
CA PHE A 220 5.79 7.51 21.36
C PHE A 220 4.67 8.00 22.29
N GLN A 221 4.02 7.13 23.06
CA GLN A 221 2.99 7.52 24.02
C GLN A 221 3.53 8.51 25.07
N ALA A 222 4.71 8.24 25.65
CA ALA A 222 5.34 9.13 26.59
C ALA A 222 5.65 10.52 26.01
N MET A 223 6.16 10.56 24.77
CA MET A 223 6.39 11.79 24.03
C MET A 223 5.06 12.54 23.79
N ARG A 224 4.00 11.85 23.32
CA ARG A 224 2.67 12.45 23.12
C ARG A 224 2.14 13.07 24.41
N HIS A 225 2.16 12.33 25.51
CA HIS A 225 1.73 12.84 26.80
C HIS A 225 2.49 14.08 27.26
N ARG A 226 3.81 14.11 27.02
CA ARG A 226 4.64 15.28 27.37
C ARG A 226 4.28 16.50 26.52
N ILE A 227 4.10 16.31 25.21
CA ILE A 227 3.70 17.40 24.30
C ILE A 227 2.32 17.95 24.69
N MET A 228 1.34 17.06 24.88
CA MET A 228 -0.03 17.47 25.24
C MET A 228 -0.06 18.21 26.60
N ARG A 229 0.72 17.75 27.58
CA ARG A 229 0.85 18.43 28.86
C ARG A 229 1.42 19.84 28.70
N GLN A 230 2.51 19.99 27.93
CA GLN A 230 3.11 21.31 27.66
C GLN A 230 2.15 22.26 26.96
N LEU A 231 1.35 21.75 26.02
CA LEU A 231 0.33 22.56 25.34
C LEU A 231 -0.78 22.99 26.31
N ASN A 232 -1.28 22.09 27.15
CA ASN A 232 -2.29 22.40 28.14
C ASN A 232 -1.79 23.40 29.19
N GLU A 233 -0.59 23.19 29.76
CA GLU A 233 0.03 24.10 30.71
C GLU A 233 0.20 25.50 30.11
N ARG A 234 0.62 25.58 28.83
CA ARG A 234 0.72 26.86 28.11
C ARG A 234 -0.65 27.54 27.96
N THR A 235 -1.68 26.78 27.61
CA THR A 235 -3.04 27.30 27.43
C THR A 235 -3.61 27.79 28.76
N GLU A 236 -3.46 27.02 29.84
CA GLU A 236 -3.91 27.43 31.20
C GLU A 236 -3.18 28.69 31.68
N MET A 237 -1.85 28.76 31.48
CA MET A 237 -1.07 29.94 31.83
C MET A 237 -1.57 31.18 31.09
N LEU A 238 -1.83 31.07 29.80
CA LEU A 238 -2.31 32.17 28.97
C LEU A 238 -3.74 32.60 29.35
N ALA A 239 -4.60 31.67 29.67
CA ALA A 239 -5.93 31.96 30.19
C ALA A 239 -5.86 32.72 31.54
N GLY A 240 -4.95 32.34 32.44
CA GLY A 240 -4.68 33.05 33.69
C GLY A 240 -4.18 34.46 33.46
N VAL A 241 -3.19 34.65 32.59
CA VAL A 241 -2.64 35.98 32.25
C VAL A 241 -3.73 36.91 31.69
N SER A 242 -4.63 36.39 30.86
CA SER A 242 -5.75 37.17 30.32
C SER A 242 -6.68 37.71 31.41
N HIS A 243 -7.09 36.78 32.27
CA HIS A 243 -7.95 37.17 33.37
C HIS A 243 -7.29 38.30 34.20
N ASP A 244 -6.01 38.15 34.48
CA ASP A 244 -5.28 39.11 35.29
C ASP A 244 -5.03 40.46 34.58
N LEU A 245 -4.93 40.46 33.24
CA LEU A 245 -4.87 41.66 32.43
C LEU A 245 -6.23 42.37 32.27
N ARG A 246 -7.31 41.62 32.17
CA ARG A 246 -8.66 42.18 32.00
C ARG A 246 -9.09 43.03 33.21
N THR A 247 -8.70 42.65 34.41
CA THR A 247 -8.98 43.39 35.64
C THR A 247 -8.45 44.83 35.66
N PRO A 248 -7.16 45.12 35.41
CA PRO A 248 -6.66 46.49 35.35
C PRO A 248 -7.23 47.29 34.18
N LEU A 249 -7.46 46.64 32.99
CA LEU A 249 -8.07 47.32 31.85
C LEU A 249 -9.50 47.80 32.17
N THR A 250 -10.32 46.95 32.82
CA THR A 250 -11.66 47.33 33.28
C THR A 250 -11.59 48.50 34.25
N ARG A 251 -10.58 48.55 35.15
CA ARG A 251 -10.40 49.65 36.10
C ARG A 251 -10.03 50.96 35.37
N ILE A 252 -9.14 50.89 34.38
CA ILE A 252 -8.76 52.06 33.56
C ILE A 252 -9.98 52.57 32.78
N ARG A 253 -10.78 51.66 32.19
CA ARG A 253 -12.00 52.02 31.48
C ARG A 253 -13.00 52.74 32.38
N LEU A 254 -13.17 52.26 33.63
CA LEU A 254 -14.03 52.93 34.62
C LEU A 254 -13.52 54.31 34.98
N GLN A 255 -12.20 54.49 35.15
CA GLN A 255 -11.59 55.79 35.41
C GLN A 255 -11.79 56.76 34.25
N LEU A 256 -11.62 56.33 33.02
CA LEU A 256 -11.88 57.13 31.82
C LEU A 256 -13.35 57.54 31.73
N ALA A 257 -14.29 56.64 32.03
CA ALA A 257 -15.70 56.98 32.07
C ALA A 257 -16.08 58.04 33.13
N LEU A 258 -15.33 58.07 34.22
CA LEU A 258 -15.52 59.08 35.29
C LEU A 258 -14.89 60.48 34.97
N MET A 259 -13.97 60.55 33.97
CA MET A 259 -13.30 61.79 33.55
C MET A 259 -14.18 62.68 32.65
N GLY A 260 -15.34 62.18 32.22
CA GLY A 260 -16.24 62.88 31.33
C GLY A 260 -15.84 62.83 29.86
N GLU A 261 -16.69 63.35 28.96
CA GLU A 261 -16.43 63.42 27.53
C GLU A 261 -15.36 64.51 27.24
N ASN A 262 -14.15 64.06 27.02
CA ASN A 262 -12.96 64.82 26.62
C ASN A 262 -12.30 64.10 25.47
N GLU A 263 -11.71 64.82 24.51
CA GLU A 263 -11.04 64.26 23.33
C GLU A 263 -9.95 63.27 23.73
N ASP A 264 -9.18 63.54 24.78
CA ASP A 264 -8.14 62.69 25.32
C ASP A 264 -8.68 61.41 25.94
N ALA A 265 -9.80 61.49 26.65
CA ALA A 265 -10.50 60.33 27.24
C ALA A 265 -11.08 59.39 26.15
N THR A 266 -11.63 59.99 25.11
CA THR A 266 -12.14 59.25 23.95
C THR A 266 -11.03 58.53 23.18
N ALA A 267 -9.90 59.20 22.97
CA ALA A 267 -8.73 58.61 22.31
C ALA A 267 -8.12 57.48 23.14
N THR A 268 -7.97 57.67 24.46
CA THR A 268 -7.42 56.64 25.36
C THR A 268 -8.39 55.47 25.52
N GLY A 269 -9.71 55.69 25.45
CA GLY A 269 -10.73 54.67 25.45
C GLY A 269 -10.67 53.77 24.20
N ALA A 270 -10.38 54.36 23.05
CA ALA A 270 -10.16 53.59 21.80
C ALA A 270 -8.89 52.73 21.87
N ASP A 271 -7.78 53.28 22.42
CA ASP A 271 -6.55 52.52 22.61
C ASP A 271 -6.72 51.35 23.58
N LEU A 272 -7.55 51.55 24.64
CA LEU A 272 -7.90 50.51 25.60
C LEU A 272 -8.72 49.39 24.97
N ALA A 273 -9.69 49.74 24.12
CA ALA A 273 -10.47 48.75 23.37
C ALA A 273 -9.60 47.94 22.43
N GLU A 274 -8.67 48.58 21.73
CA GLU A 274 -7.69 47.86 20.85
C GLU A 274 -6.81 46.92 21.69
N MET A 275 -6.39 47.26 22.90
CA MET A 275 -5.66 46.36 23.80
C MET A 275 -6.50 45.15 24.24
N GLU A 276 -7.78 45.37 24.59
CA GLU A 276 -8.71 44.26 24.92
C GLU A 276 -8.89 43.30 23.76
N ASP A 277 -9.10 43.83 22.55
CA ASP A 277 -9.21 43.04 21.31
C ASP A 277 -7.93 42.26 21.01
N MET A 278 -6.73 42.87 21.20
CA MET A 278 -5.46 42.19 21.04
C MET A 278 -5.27 41.04 22.03
N ILE A 279 -5.64 41.21 23.28
CA ILE A 279 -5.56 40.17 24.31
C ILE A 279 -6.50 39.03 23.99
N ASP A 280 -7.77 39.32 23.63
CA ASP A 280 -8.75 38.30 23.28
C ASP A 280 -8.36 37.53 21.99
N ALA A 281 -7.80 38.21 20.99
CA ALA A 281 -7.27 37.60 19.78
C ALA A 281 -6.06 36.67 20.08
N TYR A 282 -5.14 37.14 20.95
CA TYR A 282 -3.98 36.36 21.36
C TYR A 282 -4.36 35.08 22.13
N LEU A 283 -5.30 35.20 23.06
CA LEU A 283 -5.78 34.07 23.82
C LEU A 283 -6.49 33.05 22.97
N SER A 284 -7.34 33.55 22.10
CA SER A 284 -8.03 32.71 21.13
C SER A 284 -7.06 31.99 20.17
N PHE A 285 -5.93 32.64 19.90
CA PHE A 285 -4.81 32.02 19.16
C PHE A 285 -4.06 30.98 20.01
N ALA A 286 -3.73 31.33 21.26
CA ALA A 286 -2.90 30.54 22.16
C ALA A 286 -3.67 29.37 22.80
N ALA A 287 -4.99 29.50 22.98
CA ALA A 287 -5.86 28.42 23.46
C ALA A 287 -5.90 27.23 22.50
N GLY A 288 -5.41 27.43 21.28
CA GLY A 288 -5.24 26.36 20.30
C GLY A 288 -6.58 25.70 19.93
N GLU A 289 -6.80 25.55 18.67
CA GLU A 289 -7.98 24.88 18.10
C GLU A 289 -7.94 23.34 18.26
N GLY A 290 -7.13 22.84 19.22
CA GLY A 290 -6.82 21.41 19.39
C GLY A 290 -8.00 20.52 19.80
N GLU A 291 -9.11 21.09 20.27
CA GLU A 291 -10.27 20.35 20.72
C GLU A 291 -11.42 20.29 19.69
N GLU A 292 -11.33 21.05 18.59
CA GLU A 292 -12.38 21.00 17.58
C GLU A 292 -12.29 19.70 16.77
N PRO A 293 -13.36 18.86 16.76
CA PRO A 293 -13.39 17.66 15.93
C PRO A 293 -13.40 18.02 14.44
N THR A 294 -12.80 17.17 13.63
CA THR A 294 -12.91 17.29 12.18
C THR A 294 -14.28 16.82 11.72
N GLU A 295 -14.94 17.61 10.89
CA GLU A 295 -16.26 17.34 10.31
C GLU A 295 -16.18 17.41 8.79
N ASP A 296 -16.96 16.58 8.11
CA ASP A 296 -17.11 16.65 6.65
C ASP A 296 -17.62 18.02 6.24
N THR A 297 -16.77 18.79 5.57
CA THR A 297 -17.02 20.21 5.31
C THR A 297 -17.04 20.51 3.82
N ASP A 298 -18.09 21.22 3.39
CA ASP A 298 -18.23 21.78 2.04
C ASP A 298 -17.59 23.17 2.00
N VAL A 299 -16.33 23.24 1.56
CA VAL A 299 -15.56 24.49 1.47
C VAL A 299 -16.17 25.46 0.46
N THR A 300 -16.77 24.96 -0.62
CA THR A 300 -17.44 25.81 -1.62
C THR A 300 -18.59 26.61 -1.02
N LYS A 301 -19.46 25.92 -0.26
CA LYS A 301 -20.56 26.60 0.44
C LYS A 301 -20.10 27.54 1.53
N MET A 302 -18.98 27.21 2.20
CA MET A 302 -18.41 28.07 3.22
C MET A 302 -17.91 29.39 2.63
N LEU A 303 -17.12 29.33 1.55
CA LEU A 303 -16.60 30.50 0.86
C LEU A 303 -17.71 31.35 0.27
N ASP A 304 -18.70 30.76 -0.38
CA ASP A 304 -19.86 31.47 -0.93
C ASP A 304 -20.62 32.29 0.13
N ARG A 305 -20.88 31.67 1.28
CA ARG A 305 -21.53 32.35 2.42
C ARG A 305 -20.70 33.50 2.95
N LEU A 306 -19.41 33.30 3.19
CA LEU A 306 -18.52 34.33 3.73
C LEU A 306 -18.37 35.50 2.75
N THR A 307 -18.22 35.23 1.46
CA THR A 307 -18.15 36.24 0.41
C THR A 307 -19.44 37.08 0.35
N THR A 308 -20.60 36.40 0.42
CA THR A 308 -21.90 37.07 0.43
C THR A 308 -22.07 37.94 1.69
N GLN A 309 -21.66 37.43 2.86
CA GLN A 309 -21.70 38.21 4.10
C GLN A 309 -20.82 39.44 4.03
N ALA A 310 -19.56 39.32 3.55
CA ALA A 310 -18.64 40.44 3.43
C ALA A 310 -19.16 41.52 2.46
N ARG A 311 -19.69 41.10 1.31
CA ARG A 311 -20.30 42.01 0.31
C ARG A 311 -21.45 42.83 0.92
N ASN A 312 -22.31 42.19 1.68
CA ASN A 312 -23.49 42.82 2.28
C ASN A 312 -23.14 43.74 3.46
N ALA A 313 -22.17 43.35 4.29
CA ALA A 313 -21.77 44.08 5.47
C ALA A 313 -20.95 45.34 5.20
N HIS A 314 -20.07 45.29 4.19
CA HIS A 314 -19.08 46.33 3.96
C HIS A 314 -19.23 47.04 2.61
N ALA A 315 -20.25 46.70 1.80
CA ALA A 315 -20.41 47.18 0.40
C ALA A 315 -19.11 47.00 -0.40
N PHE A 316 -18.34 45.93 -0.11
CA PHE A 316 -17.03 45.65 -0.67
C PHE A 316 -17.12 44.82 -1.95
N ASP A 317 -16.34 45.17 -2.99
CA ASP A 317 -16.33 44.42 -4.25
C ASP A 317 -15.56 43.10 -4.07
N ILE A 318 -16.24 42.08 -3.64
CA ILE A 318 -15.68 40.73 -3.47
C ILE A 318 -16.48 39.71 -4.26
N SER A 319 -15.77 38.86 -4.98
CA SER A 319 -16.33 37.79 -5.79
C SER A 319 -15.74 36.41 -5.43
N PHE A 320 -16.58 35.39 -5.50
CA PHE A 320 -16.14 33.99 -5.43
C PHE A 320 -16.61 33.27 -6.67
N THR A 321 -15.67 32.63 -7.36
CA THR A 321 -15.97 31.79 -8.53
C THR A 321 -15.95 30.32 -8.10
N PRO A 322 -17.11 29.64 -8.06
CA PRO A 322 -17.17 28.22 -7.74
C PRO A 322 -16.37 27.40 -8.73
N PRO A 323 -15.58 26.43 -8.28
CA PRO A 323 -14.73 25.62 -9.16
C PRO A 323 -15.53 24.63 -9.99
N GLN A 324 -15.01 24.32 -11.18
CA GLN A 324 -15.47 23.22 -12.01
C GLN A 324 -14.28 22.30 -12.32
N PRO A 325 -14.31 21.01 -11.92
CA PRO A 325 -15.39 20.33 -11.15
C PRO A 325 -15.52 20.86 -9.70
N ALA A 326 -16.66 20.58 -9.05
CA ALA A 326 -16.91 20.95 -7.67
C ALA A 326 -15.85 20.36 -6.72
N LEU A 327 -15.53 21.08 -5.62
CA LEU A 327 -14.61 20.58 -4.59
C LEU A 327 -15.21 19.34 -3.91
N PRO A 328 -14.39 18.35 -3.53
CA PRO A 328 -14.84 17.27 -2.67
C PRO A 328 -15.24 17.81 -1.29
N ILE A 329 -16.13 17.10 -0.63
CA ILE A 329 -16.41 17.28 0.81
C ILE A 329 -15.35 16.48 1.54
N PHE A 330 -14.62 17.09 2.49
CA PHE A 330 -13.54 16.43 3.21
C PHE A 330 -13.47 16.90 4.68
N PRO A 331 -12.85 16.10 5.56
CA PRO A 331 -12.83 16.38 6.99
C PRO A 331 -11.92 17.57 7.33
N LEU A 332 -12.52 18.62 7.89
CA LEU A 332 -11.83 19.83 8.38
C LEU A 332 -12.34 20.22 9.77
N ARG A 333 -11.56 20.94 10.55
CA ARG A 333 -12.01 21.69 11.71
C ARG A 333 -12.75 22.93 11.18
N ARG A 334 -14.07 22.81 11.12
CA ARG A 334 -14.93 23.74 10.39
C ARG A 334 -14.88 25.17 10.92
N LYS A 335 -14.88 25.35 12.25
CA LYS A 335 -14.84 26.69 12.88
C LYS A 335 -13.48 27.33 12.65
N ALA A 336 -12.40 26.56 12.80
CA ALA A 336 -11.05 27.01 12.55
C ALA A 336 -10.87 27.48 11.10
N MET A 337 -11.26 26.63 10.14
CA MET A 337 -11.12 26.99 8.72
C MET A 337 -11.97 28.21 8.35
N ARG A 338 -13.19 28.29 8.88
CA ARG A 338 -14.04 29.48 8.74
C ARG A 338 -13.33 30.73 9.23
N ARG A 339 -12.72 30.68 10.42
CA ARG A 339 -11.96 31.79 11.00
C ARG A 339 -10.77 32.19 10.11
N ALA A 340 -10.04 31.21 9.54
CA ALA A 340 -8.94 31.48 8.62
C ALA A 340 -9.42 32.30 7.41
N PHE A 341 -10.54 31.89 6.81
CA PHE A 341 -11.11 32.61 5.65
C PHE A 341 -11.67 33.97 6.05
N GLU A 342 -12.34 34.09 7.20
CA GLU A 342 -12.80 35.37 7.74
C GLU A 342 -11.65 36.35 7.94
N ASN A 343 -10.51 35.91 8.48
CA ASN A 343 -9.32 36.73 8.62
C ASN A 343 -8.78 37.23 7.27
N LEU A 344 -8.73 36.40 6.23
CA LEU A 344 -8.28 36.80 4.91
C LEU A 344 -9.24 37.78 4.25
N ILE A 345 -10.55 37.56 4.36
CA ILE A 345 -11.58 38.46 3.86
C ILE A 345 -11.51 39.80 4.58
N SER A 346 -11.38 39.81 5.92
CA SER A 346 -11.22 41.02 6.70
C SER A 346 -9.98 41.81 6.32
N ASN A 347 -8.84 41.14 6.07
CA ASN A 347 -7.65 41.81 5.54
C ASN A 347 -7.90 42.44 4.19
N ALA A 348 -8.55 41.72 3.27
CA ALA A 348 -8.89 42.30 1.95
C ALA A 348 -9.79 43.54 2.08
N VAL A 349 -10.82 43.50 2.94
CA VAL A 349 -11.69 44.67 3.23
C VAL A 349 -10.91 45.84 3.80
N ALA A 350 -9.94 45.57 4.67
CA ALA A 350 -9.17 46.63 5.34
C ALA A 350 -8.12 47.30 4.43
N TYR A 351 -7.52 46.56 3.49
CA TYR A 351 -6.34 46.99 2.76
C TYR A 351 -6.55 47.12 1.24
N SER A 352 -7.75 46.76 0.72
CA SER A 352 -8.04 46.82 -0.70
C SER A 352 -9.43 47.37 -1.00
N THR A 353 -9.75 47.52 -2.27
CA THR A 353 -11.09 47.93 -2.75
C THR A 353 -11.80 46.83 -3.48
N LYS A 354 -11.05 45.80 -3.92
CA LYS A 354 -11.56 44.67 -4.65
C LYS A 354 -10.83 43.39 -4.28
N ALA A 355 -11.56 42.27 -4.16
CA ALA A 355 -10.98 40.95 -3.97
C ALA A 355 -11.68 39.89 -4.82
N GLU A 356 -10.90 38.89 -5.24
CA GLU A 356 -11.39 37.73 -5.96
C GLU A 356 -10.93 36.45 -5.25
N ILE A 357 -11.90 35.52 -5.03
CA ILE A 357 -11.60 34.20 -4.42
C ILE A 357 -11.82 33.16 -5.49
N THR A 358 -10.82 32.29 -5.69
CA THR A 358 -10.91 31.15 -6.56
C THR A 358 -10.51 29.87 -5.81
N ALA A 359 -11.06 28.74 -6.23
CA ALA A 359 -10.72 27.46 -5.66
C ALA A 359 -10.59 26.40 -6.75
N ARG A 360 -9.72 25.40 -6.53
CA ARG A 360 -9.53 24.27 -7.46
C ARG A 360 -9.17 23.00 -6.72
N TYR A 361 -9.50 21.85 -7.33
CA TYR A 361 -9.12 20.54 -6.84
C TYR A 361 -8.25 19.82 -7.86
N ARG A 362 -7.06 19.37 -7.45
CA ARG A 362 -6.14 18.60 -8.31
C ARG A 362 -5.19 17.77 -7.47
N ASN A 363 -4.95 16.51 -7.87
CA ASN A 363 -3.97 15.61 -7.23
C ASN A 363 -4.19 15.43 -5.72
N ASP A 364 -5.45 15.20 -5.30
CA ASP A 364 -5.84 15.06 -3.89
C ASP A 364 -5.51 16.29 -3.02
N GLU A 365 -5.47 17.47 -3.64
CA GLU A 365 -5.22 18.75 -2.99
C GLU A 365 -6.28 19.78 -3.41
N VAL A 366 -6.88 20.44 -2.42
CA VAL A 366 -7.72 21.61 -2.61
C VAL A 366 -6.86 22.85 -2.47
N THR A 367 -6.81 23.69 -3.51
CA THR A 367 -6.15 25.01 -3.47
C THR A 367 -7.21 26.10 -3.44
N VAL A 368 -7.15 26.99 -2.43
CA VAL A 368 -7.97 28.22 -2.36
C VAL A 368 -7.07 29.42 -2.49
N ILE A 369 -7.42 30.35 -3.36
CA ILE A 369 -6.63 31.55 -3.68
C ILE A 369 -7.49 32.78 -3.37
N PHE A 370 -6.92 33.70 -2.60
CA PHE A 370 -7.48 35.01 -2.32
C PHE A 370 -6.59 36.05 -3.01
N ASP A 371 -7.13 36.78 -3.94
CA ASP A 371 -6.49 37.86 -4.68
C ASP A 371 -7.11 39.19 -4.30
N ASP A 372 -6.31 40.19 -3.94
CA ASP A 372 -6.77 41.56 -3.72
C ASP A 372 -6.02 42.55 -4.61
N ASN A 373 -6.52 43.78 -4.67
CA ASN A 373 -5.94 44.90 -5.39
C ASN A 373 -5.29 45.97 -4.46
N GLY A 374 -4.92 45.56 -3.23
CA GLY A 374 -4.32 46.45 -2.25
C GLY A 374 -2.84 46.78 -2.55
N ALA A 375 -2.14 47.26 -1.54
CA ALA A 375 -0.72 47.62 -1.67
C ALA A 375 0.24 46.42 -1.83
N GLY A 376 -0.26 45.19 -1.57
CA GLY A 376 0.56 43.97 -1.60
C GLY A 376 1.59 43.92 -0.46
N ILE A 377 2.42 42.88 -0.47
CA ILE A 377 3.53 42.68 0.48
C ILE A 377 4.81 42.39 -0.30
N PRO A 378 5.87 43.22 -0.14
CA PRO A 378 7.16 42.96 -0.79
C PRO A 378 7.72 41.58 -0.45
N ALA A 379 8.35 40.93 -1.41
CA ALA A 379 8.80 39.52 -1.29
C ALA A 379 9.69 39.31 -0.06
N GLU A 380 10.58 40.28 0.24
CA GLU A 380 11.51 40.19 1.37
C GLU A 380 10.81 40.27 2.74
N ARG A 381 9.56 40.72 2.78
CA ARG A 381 8.79 40.90 4.03
C ARG A 381 7.66 39.90 4.21
N ARG A 382 7.45 38.97 3.25
CA ARG A 382 6.37 37.98 3.30
C ARG A 382 6.52 37.00 4.46
N ASP A 383 7.76 36.59 4.76
CA ASP A 383 8.05 35.72 5.90
C ASP A 383 7.78 36.42 7.24
N ASP A 384 8.00 37.74 7.32
CA ASP A 384 7.68 38.50 8.49
C ASP A 384 6.15 38.71 8.64
N ALA A 385 5.43 38.84 7.56
CA ALA A 385 3.97 39.06 7.55
C ALA A 385 3.16 37.94 8.19
N VAL A 386 3.67 36.72 8.17
CA VAL A 386 3.04 35.53 8.82
C VAL A 386 3.47 35.37 10.28
N ARG A 387 4.39 36.21 10.80
CA ARG A 387 4.77 36.18 12.21
C ARG A 387 3.73 36.90 13.07
N PRO A 388 3.43 36.40 14.26
CA PRO A 388 2.51 37.07 15.18
C PRO A 388 2.95 38.49 15.53
N PHE A 389 2.01 39.42 15.63
CA PHE A 389 2.22 40.85 16.02
C PHE A 389 3.07 41.70 15.06
N VAL A 390 3.42 41.16 13.88
CA VAL A 390 4.15 41.95 12.88
C VAL A 390 3.15 42.76 12.05
N ARG A 391 3.32 44.08 12.05
CA ARG A 391 2.60 45.02 11.18
C ARG A 391 3.58 45.60 10.17
N LEU A 392 3.27 45.52 8.91
CA LEU A 392 4.15 45.96 7.81
C LEU A 392 4.06 47.47 7.56
N GLU A 393 2.95 48.11 7.98
CA GLU A 393 2.75 49.54 7.87
C GLU A 393 3.24 50.29 9.12
N THR A 394 4.03 51.36 8.86
CA THR A 394 4.56 52.28 9.89
C THR A 394 3.57 53.40 10.23
N SER A 395 2.48 53.56 9.49
CA SER A 395 1.51 54.63 9.72
C SER A 395 0.49 54.20 10.80
N ARG A 396 0.42 54.98 11.87
CA ARG A 396 -0.63 54.94 12.89
C ARG A 396 -1.99 55.40 12.31
N ASN A 397 -2.41 54.87 11.15
CA ASN A 397 -3.72 55.20 10.63
C ASN A 397 -4.76 54.44 11.47
N ARG A 398 -5.42 55.12 12.38
CA ARG A 398 -6.42 54.60 13.33
C ARG A 398 -7.66 53.94 12.63
N GLN A 399 -7.81 54.11 11.32
CA GLN A 399 -8.93 53.59 10.57
C GLN A 399 -8.75 52.14 10.06
N THR A 400 -7.53 51.62 10.06
CA THR A 400 -7.21 50.25 9.57
C THR A 400 -6.68 49.34 10.70
N GLY A 401 -7.12 49.59 11.96
CA GLY A 401 -6.66 48.89 13.17
C GLY A 401 -6.79 47.37 13.06
N GLY A 402 -5.63 46.68 12.95
CA GLY A 402 -5.56 45.21 12.98
C GLY A 402 -4.50 44.74 13.98
N THR A 403 -4.76 43.68 14.71
CA THR A 403 -3.89 43.10 15.75
C THR A 403 -2.56 42.54 15.26
N GLY A 404 -2.34 42.42 13.92
CA GLY A 404 -1.17 41.75 13.33
C GLY A 404 -1.19 40.22 13.54
N LEU A 405 -2.33 39.64 13.89
CA LEU A 405 -2.49 38.21 14.16
C LEU A 405 -3.23 37.46 13.05
N GLY A 406 -3.91 38.15 12.14
CA GLY A 406 -4.80 37.50 11.15
C GLY A 406 -4.09 36.50 10.23
N LEU A 407 -2.94 36.89 9.64
CA LEU A 407 -2.16 36.01 8.76
C LEU A 407 -1.45 34.87 9.52
N SER A 408 -0.96 35.16 10.74
CA SER A 408 -0.32 34.11 11.56
C SER A 408 -1.34 33.07 12.03
N ILE A 409 -2.53 33.46 12.46
CA ILE A 409 -3.65 32.57 12.80
C ILE A 409 -4.03 31.72 11.56
N THR A 410 -4.17 32.33 10.40
CA THR A 410 -4.49 31.64 9.16
C THR A 410 -3.42 30.60 8.82
N SER A 411 -2.14 30.97 8.93
CA SER A 411 -1.01 30.07 8.70
C SER A 411 -1.05 28.85 9.65
N ASP A 412 -1.25 29.08 10.94
CA ASP A 412 -1.30 28.01 11.94
C ASP A 412 -2.50 27.06 11.72
N ILE A 413 -3.66 27.62 11.37
CA ILE A 413 -4.83 26.81 11.01
C ILE A 413 -4.53 25.92 9.80
N VAL A 414 -3.98 26.50 8.75
CA VAL A 414 -3.65 25.76 7.51
C VAL A 414 -2.62 24.66 7.78
N LEU A 415 -1.52 25.00 8.50
CA LEU A 415 -0.49 24.04 8.92
C LEU A 415 -1.08 22.93 9.80
N GLY A 416 -1.97 23.28 10.73
CA GLY A 416 -2.67 22.32 11.59
C GLY A 416 -3.60 21.36 10.84
N HIS A 417 -3.96 21.66 9.60
CA HIS A 417 -4.67 20.76 8.67
C HIS A 417 -3.72 19.99 7.74
N GLY A 418 -2.40 20.14 7.90
CA GLY A 418 -1.38 19.54 7.04
C GLY A 418 -1.25 20.23 5.68
N GLY A 419 -1.77 21.46 5.59
CA GLY A 419 -1.72 22.29 4.40
C GLY A 419 -0.50 23.21 4.37
N GLU A 420 -0.44 24.04 3.33
CA GLU A 420 0.60 25.05 3.09
C GLU A 420 -0.08 26.40 2.81
N LEU A 421 0.49 27.50 3.38
CA LEU A 421 0.10 28.86 3.06
C LEU A 421 1.27 29.55 2.40
N SER A 422 1.05 30.20 1.26
CA SER A 422 2.05 31.07 0.59
C SER A 422 1.47 32.43 0.23
N LEU A 423 2.35 33.44 0.24
CA LEU A 423 2.04 34.81 -0.14
C LEU A 423 2.75 35.14 -1.45
N GLU A 424 1.99 35.66 -2.44
CA GLU A 424 2.48 35.97 -3.78
C GLU A 424 1.96 37.34 -4.25
N ASP A 425 2.40 37.79 -5.40
CA ASP A 425 1.82 38.98 -6.04
C ASP A 425 0.48 38.64 -6.70
N SER A 426 -0.54 39.45 -6.42
CA SER A 426 -1.85 39.29 -7.04
C SER A 426 -1.85 39.82 -8.48
N PRO A 427 -2.53 39.15 -9.42
CA PRO A 427 -2.75 39.66 -10.75
C PRO A 427 -3.63 40.93 -10.75
N LEU A 428 -4.32 41.23 -9.63
CA LEU A 428 -5.07 42.45 -9.43
C LEU A 428 -4.19 43.61 -8.96
N GLY A 429 -2.90 43.37 -8.71
CA GLY A 429 -1.92 44.39 -8.29
C GLY A 429 -1.62 44.42 -6.79
N GLY A 430 -2.31 43.61 -5.98
CA GLY A 430 -2.12 43.56 -4.52
C GLY A 430 -1.52 42.25 -4.02
N LEU A 431 -2.08 41.70 -2.94
CA LEU A 431 -1.64 40.44 -2.33
C LEU A 431 -2.41 39.24 -2.86
N ARG A 432 -1.70 38.18 -3.18
CA ARG A 432 -2.25 36.84 -3.36
C ARG A 432 -1.91 35.97 -2.17
N VAL A 433 -2.93 35.37 -1.56
CA VAL A 433 -2.76 34.34 -0.52
C VAL A 433 -3.22 33.03 -1.12
N VAL A 434 -2.33 32.04 -1.13
CA VAL A 434 -2.60 30.68 -1.63
C VAL A 434 -2.61 29.71 -0.45
N ILE A 435 -3.73 29.01 -0.28
CA ILE A 435 -3.91 27.94 0.71
C ILE A 435 -4.02 26.62 -0.03
N LYS A 436 -3.18 25.66 0.34
CA LYS A 436 -3.24 24.28 -0.16
C LYS A 436 -3.61 23.35 0.99
N LEU A 437 -4.63 22.52 0.80
CA LEU A 437 -5.14 21.58 1.80
C LEU A 437 -5.14 20.17 1.23
N PRO A 438 -4.52 19.18 1.88
CA PRO A 438 -4.63 17.78 1.48
C PRO A 438 -6.04 17.26 1.79
N VAL A 439 -6.60 16.45 0.87
CA VAL A 439 -7.94 15.86 0.96
C VAL A 439 -7.88 14.41 1.46
#